data_12b4e8afc48ac8e84df8f058c7d2d251
#
_entry.id   12b4e8afc48ac8e84df8f058c7d2d251
#
_cell.length_a   1.000
_cell.length_b   1.000
_cell.length_c   1.000
_cell.angle_alpha   90.00
_cell.angle_beta   90.00
_cell.angle_gamma   90.00
#
_symmetry.space_group_name_H-M   'P 1'
#
loop_
_entity.id
_entity.type
_entity.pdbx_description
1 polymer ?
#
loop_
_entity_poly.entity_id
_entity_poly.type
_entity_poly.pdbx_seq_one_letter_code
_entity_poly.pdbx_strand_id
1 'polypeptide(L)'
;MGLKPEFITTDGERSIIRAMKLVWPEAKLQRCLYHLQHEGMRWLRSYPKTDAGKDLRVILSQLSRIKTTRERDAFIDGYLSWLNKYQSLVLSLPRTTTAFKDLQRTLVLINNALPDMFHYLEDANIQA
;
A
#
# COMPACT_ATOMS: atom_id res chain seq x y z
N MET A 1 -28.26 9.78 16.70
CA MET A 1 -27.54 10.94 16.22
C MET A 1 -26.11 10.54 15.89
N GLY A 2 -25.76 10.53 14.64
CA GLY A 2 -24.44 10.09 14.23
C GLY A 2 -23.52 11.27 13.99
N LEU A 3 -22.30 11.18 14.52
CA LEU A 3 -21.22 12.03 14.09
C LEU A 3 -20.78 11.59 12.71
N LYS A 4 -20.58 12.56 11.80
CA LYS A 4 -20.01 12.28 10.48
C LYS A 4 -18.50 12.50 10.56
N PRO A 5 -17.69 11.46 10.55
CA PRO A 5 -16.25 11.65 10.54
C PRO A 5 -15.82 12.28 9.20
N GLU A 6 -14.87 13.18 9.23
CA GLU A 6 -14.24 13.71 8.02
C GLU A 6 -13.23 12.72 7.46
N PHE A 7 -12.56 11.98 8.34
CA PHE A 7 -11.50 11.03 8.00
C PHE A 7 -11.68 9.75 8.79
N ILE A 8 -11.35 8.62 8.17
CA ILE A 8 -11.36 7.31 8.80
C ILE A 8 -10.06 6.60 8.44
N THR A 9 -9.32 6.14 9.46
CA THR A 9 -8.14 5.32 9.25
C THR A 9 -8.53 3.86 9.42
N THR A 10 -8.17 3.02 8.47
CA THR A 10 -8.52 1.60 8.44
C THR A 10 -7.34 0.73 8.01
N ASP A 11 -7.33 -0.52 8.45
CA ASP A 11 -6.35 -1.52 8.01
C ASP A 11 -6.61 -2.01 6.59
N GLY A 12 -7.77 -1.68 6.01
CA GLY A 12 -8.07 -2.00 4.62
C GLY A 12 -8.90 -3.26 4.42
N GLU A 13 -9.51 -3.80 5.46
CA GLU A 13 -10.44 -4.91 5.28
C GLU A 13 -11.61 -4.47 4.39
N ARG A 14 -11.88 -5.24 3.32
CA ARG A 14 -12.86 -4.85 2.29
C ARG A 14 -14.26 -4.65 2.83
N SER A 15 -14.71 -5.52 3.72
CA SER A 15 -16.06 -5.42 4.30
C SER A 15 -16.21 -4.17 5.14
N ILE A 16 -15.18 -3.84 5.92
CA ILE A 16 -15.17 -2.63 6.75
C ILE A 16 -15.16 -1.38 5.88
N ILE A 17 -14.32 -1.35 4.85
CA ILE A 17 -14.25 -0.21 3.91
C ILE A 17 -15.59 -0.03 3.23
N ARG A 18 -16.21 -1.11 2.76
CA ARG A 18 -17.52 -1.05 2.10
C ARG A 18 -18.59 -0.48 3.03
N ALA A 19 -18.62 -0.96 4.28
CA ALA A 19 -19.57 -0.47 5.27
C ALA A 19 -19.36 1.01 5.57
N MET A 20 -18.12 1.44 5.72
CA MET A 20 -17.80 2.85 5.98
C MET A 20 -18.17 3.75 4.83
N LYS A 21 -17.98 3.32 3.58
CA LYS A 21 -18.38 4.09 2.40
C LYS A 21 -19.89 4.20 2.26
N LEU A 22 -20.65 3.21 2.72
CA LEU A 22 -22.12 3.26 2.72
C LEU A 22 -22.63 4.20 3.80
N VAL A 23 -22.03 4.16 4.99
CA VAL A 23 -22.51 4.98 6.13
C VAL A 23 -22.00 6.41 6.05
N TRP A 24 -20.75 6.61 5.63
CA TRP A 24 -20.10 7.92 5.55
C TRP A 24 -19.44 8.11 4.18
N PRO A 25 -20.24 8.27 3.10
CA PRO A 25 -19.69 8.31 1.74
C PRO A 25 -18.76 9.50 1.48
N GLU A 26 -18.87 10.56 2.27
CA GLU A 26 -18.04 11.76 2.09
C GLU A 26 -16.78 11.74 2.92
N ALA A 27 -16.62 10.77 3.84
CA ALA A 27 -15.42 10.66 4.66
C ALA A 27 -14.24 10.16 3.80
N LYS A 28 -13.07 10.76 4.01
CA LYS A 28 -11.83 10.27 3.41
C LYS A 28 -11.33 9.06 4.20
N LEU A 29 -11.05 7.97 3.50
CA LEU A 29 -10.48 6.78 4.09
C LEU A 29 -8.96 6.87 4.03
N GLN A 30 -8.32 6.79 5.18
CA GLN A 30 -6.86 6.68 5.27
C GLN A 30 -6.49 5.23 5.56
N ARG A 31 -5.66 4.63 4.72
CA ARG A 31 -5.13 3.30 4.98
C ARG A 31 -4.04 3.37 6.04
N CYS A 32 -4.02 2.41 6.96
CA CYS A 32 -2.95 2.31 7.94
C CYS A 32 -1.66 1.86 7.24
N LEU A 33 -0.66 2.75 7.18
CA LEU A 33 0.59 2.46 6.46
C LEU A 33 1.41 1.39 7.16
N TYR A 34 1.38 1.33 8.48
CA TYR A 34 2.05 0.27 9.23
C TYR A 34 1.50 -1.11 8.85
N HIS A 35 0.17 -1.24 8.77
CA HIS A 35 -0.47 -2.50 8.38
C HIS A 35 -0.10 -2.88 6.94
N LEU A 36 -0.14 -1.93 6.02
CA LEU A 36 0.23 -2.16 4.62
C LEU A 36 1.68 -2.62 4.51
N GLN A 37 2.59 -1.94 5.20
CA GLN A 37 4.01 -2.31 5.20
C GLN A 37 4.20 -3.71 5.76
N HIS A 38 3.59 -4.00 6.90
CA HIS A 38 3.71 -5.29 7.57
C HIS A 38 3.19 -6.43 6.68
N GLU A 39 2.00 -6.27 6.10
CA GLU A 39 1.41 -7.28 5.20
C GLU A 39 2.25 -7.48 3.94
N GLY A 40 2.65 -6.40 3.29
CA GLY A 40 3.45 -6.48 2.08
C GLY A 40 4.80 -7.14 2.32
N MET A 41 5.46 -6.78 3.41
CA MET A 41 6.75 -7.38 3.77
C MET A 41 6.61 -8.85 4.14
N ARG A 42 5.51 -9.22 4.80
CA ARG A 42 5.23 -10.61 5.12
C ARG A 42 5.02 -11.44 3.85
N TRP A 43 4.26 -10.91 2.89
CA TRP A 43 3.99 -11.61 1.63
C TRP A 43 5.25 -11.71 0.75
N LEU A 44 6.11 -10.71 0.76
CA LEU A 44 7.40 -10.76 0.05
C LEU A 44 8.42 -11.66 0.73
N ARG A 45 8.20 -11.98 2.02
CA ARG A 45 9.07 -12.82 2.86
C ARG A 45 10.38 -12.12 3.21
N SER A 46 11.05 -12.61 4.26
CA SER A 46 12.34 -12.04 4.71
C SER A 46 13.45 -12.21 3.68
N TYR A 47 13.39 -13.29 2.89
CA TYR A 47 14.38 -13.59 1.86
C TYR A 47 13.67 -13.87 0.54
N PRO A 48 13.24 -12.81 -0.18
CA PRO A 48 12.58 -12.99 -1.48
C PRO A 48 13.49 -13.73 -2.47
N LYS A 49 12.90 -14.58 -3.30
CA LYS A 49 13.66 -15.38 -4.27
C LYS A 49 14.08 -14.61 -5.51
N THR A 50 13.47 -13.45 -5.76
CA THR A 50 13.75 -12.63 -6.94
C THR A 50 14.29 -11.27 -6.54
N ASP A 51 15.09 -10.66 -7.41
CA ASP A 51 15.55 -9.29 -7.20
C ASP A 51 14.38 -8.31 -7.16
N ALA A 52 13.35 -8.56 -7.98
CA ALA A 52 12.12 -7.76 -7.94
C ALA A 52 11.50 -7.75 -6.53
N GLY A 53 11.38 -8.92 -5.90
CA GLY A 53 10.86 -9.01 -4.54
C GLY A 53 11.75 -8.33 -3.51
N LYS A 54 13.06 -8.49 -3.64
CA LYS A 54 14.02 -7.83 -2.74
C LYS A 54 13.93 -6.32 -2.81
N ASP A 55 13.89 -5.77 -4.02
CA ASP A 55 13.83 -4.33 -4.22
C ASP A 55 12.48 -3.76 -3.78
N LEU A 56 11.38 -4.46 -4.05
CA LEU A 56 10.05 -4.03 -3.60
C LEU A 56 9.96 -4.03 -2.08
N ARG A 57 10.57 -5.01 -1.42
CA ARG A 57 10.62 -5.05 0.04
C ARG A 57 11.34 -3.83 0.63
N VAL A 58 12.44 -3.40 0.01
CA VAL A 58 13.16 -2.20 0.42
C VAL A 58 12.26 -0.97 0.30
N ILE A 59 11.52 -0.83 -0.80
CA ILE A 59 10.60 0.28 -1.01
C ILE A 59 9.52 0.29 0.09
N LEU A 60 8.90 -0.86 0.35
CA LEU A 60 7.87 -0.97 1.38
C LEU A 60 8.38 -0.69 2.78
N SER A 61 9.65 -1.02 3.07
CA SER A 61 10.22 -0.82 4.41
C SER A 61 10.25 0.64 4.85
N GLN A 62 10.09 1.57 3.92
CA GLN A 62 10.11 3.01 4.19
C GLN A 62 8.71 3.59 4.42
N LEU A 63 7.67 2.82 4.10
CA LEU A 63 6.30 3.35 4.01
C LEU A 63 5.81 3.98 5.31
N SER A 64 6.00 3.31 6.44
CA SER A 64 5.53 3.83 7.74
C SER A 64 6.35 5.01 8.27
N ARG A 65 7.46 5.35 7.63
CA ARG A 65 8.35 6.45 8.03
C ARG A 65 8.09 7.74 7.27
N ILE A 66 7.16 7.73 6.32
CA ILE A 66 6.85 8.90 5.51
C ILE A 66 6.13 9.93 6.37
N LYS A 67 6.72 11.12 6.50
CA LYS A 67 6.18 12.22 7.31
C LYS A 67 5.97 13.50 6.51
N THR A 68 6.51 13.58 5.30
CA THR A 68 6.46 14.77 4.46
C THR A 68 6.00 14.43 3.05
N THR A 69 5.51 15.44 2.33
CA THR A 69 5.12 15.27 0.92
C THR A 69 6.32 14.93 0.04
N ARG A 70 7.51 15.42 0.40
CA ARG A 70 8.73 15.07 -0.32
C ARG A 70 9.05 13.58 -0.20
N GLU A 71 8.90 13.03 1.01
CA GLU A 71 9.09 11.59 1.24
C GLU A 71 8.04 10.76 0.53
N ARG A 72 6.78 11.23 0.51
CA ARG A 72 5.71 10.60 -0.27
C ARG A 72 6.08 10.54 -1.75
N ASP A 73 6.52 11.67 -2.32
CA ASP A 73 6.87 11.74 -3.74
C ASP A 73 8.04 10.83 -4.05
N ALA A 74 9.03 10.75 -3.16
CA ALA A 74 10.15 9.81 -3.30
C ALA A 74 9.69 8.35 -3.30
N PHE A 75 8.74 8.00 -2.43
CA PHE A 75 8.17 6.66 -2.39
C PHE A 75 7.44 6.34 -3.70
N ILE A 76 6.60 7.25 -4.17
CA ILE A 76 5.84 7.06 -5.42
C ILE A 76 6.80 6.90 -6.61
N ASP A 77 7.80 7.77 -6.70
CA ASP A 77 8.80 7.71 -7.77
C ASP A 77 9.58 6.39 -7.72
N GLY A 78 9.96 5.95 -6.52
CA GLY A 78 10.63 4.66 -6.34
C GLY A 78 9.77 3.49 -6.76
N TYR A 79 8.48 3.52 -6.42
CA TYR A 79 7.54 2.47 -6.82
C TYR A 79 7.31 2.45 -8.34
N LEU A 80 7.14 3.61 -8.96
CA LEU A 80 6.98 3.72 -10.41
C LEU A 80 8.24 3.25 -11.14
N SER A 81 9.42 3.60 -10.65
CA SER A 81 10.69 3.11 -11.20
C SER A 81 10.80 1.60 -11.08
N TRP A 82 10.36 1.04 -9.95
CA TRP A 82 10.31 -0.41 -9.75
C TRP A 82 9.38 -1.07 -10.78
N LEU A 83 8.18 -0.53 -10.98
CA LEU A 83 7.25 -1.04 -11.99
C LEU A 83 7.87 -1.01 -13.38
N ASN A 84 8.49 0.09 -13.75
CA ASN A 84 9.14 0.22 -15.06
C ASN A 84 10.27 -0.80 -15.25
N LYS A 85 11.04 -1.04 -14.19
CA LYS A 85 12.18 -1.96 -14.25
C LYS A 85 11.76 -3.43 -14.29
N TYR A 86 10.75 -3.80 -13.50
CA TYR A 86 10.44 -5.22 -13.25
C TYR A 86 9.12 -5.69 -13.86
N GLN A 87 8.32 -4.84 -14.46
CA GLN A 87 7.00 -5.23 -14.99
C GLN A 87 7.10 -6.40 -15.97
N SER A 88 8.02 -6.33 -16.93
CA SER A 88 8.20 -7.40 -17.91
C SER A 88 8.63 -8.71 -17.26
N LEU A 89 9.53 -8.62 -16.26
CA LEU A 89 9.99 -9.80 -15.51
C LEU A 89 8.85 -10.47 -14.77
N VAL A 90 8.03 -9.68 -14.06
CA VAL A 90 6.90 -10.21 -13.30
C VAL A 90 5.90 -10.90 -14.22
N LEU A 91 5.59 -10.28 -15.37
CA LEU A 91 4.68 -10.86 -16.35
C LEU A 91 5.23 -12.15 -16.98
N SER A 92 6.55 -12.33 -17.01
CA SER A 92 7.21 -13.52 -17.57
C SER A 92 7.29 -14.69 -16.58
N LEU A 93 7.07 -14.44 -15.28
CA LEU A 93 7.13 -15.50 -14.28
C LEU A 93 5.95 -16.48 -14.45
N PRO A 94 6.20 -17.79 -14.28
CA PRO A 94 5.10 -18.75 -14.29
C PRO A 94 4.09 -18.45 -13.18
N ARG A 95 2.80 -18.41 -13.52
CA ARG A 95 1.73 -18.04 -12.59
C ARG A 95 1.54 -19.01 -11.43
N THR A 96 2.07 -20.22 -11.55
CA THR A 96 1.99 -21.24 -10.52
C THR A 96 3.09 -21.10 -9.47
N THR A 97 4.10 -20.25 -9.71
CA THR A 97 5.23 -20.10 -8.80
C THR A 97 4.86 -19.24 -7.59
N THR A 98 5.48 -19.54 -6.45
CA THR A 98 5.34 -18.76 -5.24
C THR A 98 5.83 -17.32 -5.46
N ALA A 99 6.92 -17.16 -6.21
CA ALA A 99 7.47 -15.83 -6.52
C ALA A 99 6.45 -14.94 -7.23
N PHE A 100 5.76 -15.47 -8.24
CA PHE A 100 4.71 -14.73 -8.96
C PHE A 100 3.55 -14.37 -8.03
N LYS A 101 3.05 -15.35 -7.27
CA LYS A 101 1.90 -15.14 -6.37
C LYS A 101 2.20 -14.09 -5.31
N ASP A 102 3.40 -14.14 -4.72
CA ASP A 102 3.81 -13.19 -3.69
C ASP A 102 3.90 -11.76 -4.26
N LEU A 103 4.52 -11.60 -5.43
CA LEU A 103 4.61 -10.31 -6.10
C LEU A 103 3.24 -9.78 -6.51
N GLN A 104 2.41 -10.62 -7.12
CA GLN A 104 1.09 -10.21 -7.59
C GLN A 104 0.21 -9.72 -6.45
N ARG A 105 0.09 -10.48 -5.37
CA ARG A 105 -0.76 -10.07 -4.25
C ARG A 105 -0.24 -8.82 -3.55
N THR A 106 1.09 -8.64 -3.49
CA THR A 106 1.67 -7.42 -2.94
C THR A 106 1.36 -6.20 -3.82
N LEU A 107 1.47 -6.34 -5.14
CA LEU A 107 1.12 -5.27 -6.07
C LEU A 107 -0.35 -4.91 -6.01
N VAL A 108 -1.24 -5.89 -5.89
CA VAL A 108 -2.67 -5.64 -5.72
C VAL A 108 -2.93 -4.87 -4.42
N LEU A 109 -2.26 -5.27 -3.33
CA LEU A 109 -2.38 -4.59 -2.04
C LEU A 109 -1.98 -3.10 -2.17
N ILE A 110 -0.82 -2.83 -2.78
CA ILE A 110 -0.31 -1.47 -2.93
C ILE A 110 -1.22 -0.66 -3.84
N ASN A 111 -1.57 -1.18 -5.01
CA ASN A 111 -2.34 -0.45 -6.00
C ASN A 111 -3.75 -0.11 -5.49
N ASN A 112 -4.38 -1.02 -4.77
CA ASN A 112 -5.71 -0.78 -4.20
C ASN A 112 -5.67 0.25 -3.07
N ALA A 113 -4.58 0.30 -2.32
CA ALA A 113 -4.43 1.22 -1.20
C ALA A 113 -3.96 2.61 -1.60
N LEU A 114 -3.22 2.72 -2.71
CA LEU A 114 -2.50 3.92 -3.09
C LEU A 114 -3.32 5.21 -3.05
N PRO A 115 -4.58 5.26 -3.55
CA PRO A 115 -5.38 6.47 -3.47
C PRO A 115 -5.66 6.94 -2.03
N ASP A 116 -5.57 6.06 -1.05
CA ASP A 116 -5.93 6.34 0.34
C ASP A 116 -4.73 6.27 1.30
N MET A 117 -3.50 6.32 0.78
CA MET A 117 -2.30 6.14 1.61
C MET A 117 -1.81 7.43 2.25
N PHE A 118 -2.08 8.60 1.65
CA PHE A 118 -1.37 9.82 1.99
C PHE A 118 -2.27 11.00 2.37
N HIS A 119 -3.52 10.75 2.74
CA HIS A 119 -4.42 11.82 3.20
C HIS A 119 -3.90 12.54 4.44
N TYR A 120 -3.20 11.82 5.32
CA TYR A 120 -2.64 12.38 6.56
C TYR A 120 -1.59 13.47 6.30
N LEU A 121 -0.97 13.50 5.11
CA LEU A 121 -0.02 14.55 4.76
C LEU A 121 -0.71 15.86 4.35
N GLU A 122 -2.00 15.77 4.01
CA GLU A 122 -2.81 16.94 3.63
C GLU A 122 -3.49 17.58 4.84
N ASP A 123 -3.65 16.81 5.93
CA ASP A 123 -4.35 17.27 7.13
C ASP A 123 -3.66 16.71 8.38
N ALA A 124 -3.23 17.62 9.27
CA ALA A 124 -2.54 17.26 10.51
C ALA A 124 -3.40 16.48 11.50
N ASN A 125 -4.74 16.45 11.32
CA ASN A 125 -5.65 15.73 12.20
C ASN A 125 -5.78 14.26 11.81
N ILE A 126 -5.21 13.85 10.69
CA ILE A 126 -5.26 12.45 10.22
C ILE A 126 -4.01 11.72 10.68
N GLN A 127 -4.20 10.52 11.21
CA GLN A 127 -3.10 9.61 11.53
C GLN A 127 -3.07 8.47 10.51
N ALA A 128 -1.89 8.16 10.05
CA ALA A 128 -1.68 7.07 9.08
C ALA A 128 -1.76 5.68 9.74
#